data_5a43464533a6d562af5f187be4392da5
#
_entry.id   5a43464533a6d562af5f187be4392da5
#
_cell.length_a   1.000
_cell.length_b   1.000
_cell.length_c   1.000
_cell.angle_alpha   90.00
_cell.angle_beta   90.00
_cell.angle_gamma   90.00
#
_symmetry.space_group_name_H-M   'P 1'
#
loop_
_entity.id
_entity.type
_entity.pdbx_description
1 polymer ?
#
loop_
_entity_poly.entity_id
_entity_poly.type
_entity_poly.pdbx_seq_one_letter_code
_entity_poly.pdbx_strand_id
1 'polypeptide(L)'
;MIDSRMYIKSLNATETGESNTNDSYILVPRGLDARDFFGLASGNRMFFDAIDPTTNRSYNLRFEITGTNEQRIYMLGAFCRDKNIHAGDTICLERLAVNNDVKYYIRHRNFNNAVLLQKIKGNYVIERNDVGANLIGQPINLSYNGMDLELTLTYKERGKKRNDSPDEFDFYEANLSSGQKLSDVNRDSYVILDMDTHTIRKFGQTKEYRIKQD
;
A
#
# COMPACT_ATOMS: atom_id res chain seq x y z
N MET A 1 18.61 19.03 -19.64
CA MET A 1 18.69 18.04 -18.51
C MET A 1 17.29 17.58 -18.14
N ILE A 2 17.08 16.26 -18.06
CA ILE A 2 15.82 15.63 -17.61
C ILE A 2 16.14 14.90 -16.31
N ASP A 3 15.38 15.13 -15.25
CA ASP A 3 15.47 14.43 -13.97
C ASP A 3 14.09 13.85 -13.63
N SER A 4 13.93 12.52 -13.73
CA SER A 4 12.71 11.81 -13.36
C SER A 4 12.98 11.01 -12.10
N ARG A 5 12.11 11.19 -11.10
CA ARG A 5 12.15 10.46 -9.84
C ARG A 5 10.79 9.84 -9.60
N MET A 6 10.76 8.55 -9.30
CA MET A 6 9.54 7.80 -9.06
C MET A 6 9.53 7.23 -7.65
N TYR A 7 8.39 7.37 -7.02
CA TYR A 7 8.07 6.82 -5.70
C TYR A 7 6.95 5.81 -5.88
N ILE A 8 7.23 4.54 -5.56
CA ILE A 8 6.29 3.44 -5.74
C ILE A 8 5.91 2.86 -4.38
N LYS A 9 4.62 2.68 -4.15
CA LYS A 9 4.11 2.14 -2.89
C LYS A 9 2.85 1.30 -3.08
N SER A 10 2.79 0.14 -2.39
CA SER A 10 1.53 -0.57 -2.15
C SER A 10 0.77 0.07 -1.00
N LEU A 11 -0.55 0.11 -1.09
CA LEU A 11 -1.42 0.79 -0.13
C LEU A 11 -2.07 -0.21 0.82
N ASN A 12 -2.26 0.19 2.07
CA ASN A 12 -3.07 -0.54 3.05
C ASN A 12 -4.47 0.11 3.19
N ALA A 13 -5.36 -0.50 3.99
CA ALA A 13 -6.74 -0.04 4.14
C ALA A 13 -6.87 1.38 4.73
N THR A 14 -5.94 1.79 5.59
CA THR A 14 -5.91 3.16 6.12
C THR A 14 -5.56 4.17 5.01
N GLU A 15 -4.64 3.82 4.14
CA GLU A 15 -4.15 4.68 3.05
C GLU A 15 -5.15 4.82 1.89
N THR A 16 -6.00 3.80 1.69
CA THR A 16 -7.10 3.85 0.70
C THR A 16 -8.39 4.44 1.27
N GLY A 17 -8.50 4.60 2.59
CA GLY A 17 -9.70 5.07 3.28
C GLY A 17 -10.71 3.96 3.59
N GLU A 18 -10.39 2.69 3.31
CA GLU A 18 -11.28 1.54 3.57
C GLU A 18 -11.40 1.19 5.06
N SER A 19 -10.51 1.72 5.92
CA SER A 19 -10.54 1.50 7.36
C SER A 19 -11.44 2.47 8.13
N ASN A 20 -12.40 3.15 7.47
CA ASN A 20 -13.27 4.19 8.03
C ASN A 20 -12.53 5.41 8.64
N THR A 21 -11.31 5.67 8.21
CA THR A 21 -10.60 6.90 8.57
C THR A 21 -11.04 8.05 7.70
N ASN A 22 -11.27 9.23 8.29
CA ASN A 22 -11.78 10.41 7.58
C ASN A 22 -10.82 10.98 6.52
N ASP A 23 -9.52 10.63 6.58
CA ASP A 23 -8.50 11.13 5.66
C ASP A 23 -7.69 9.96 5.08
N SER A 24 -7.80 9.77 3.77
CA SER A 24 -6.84 8.93 3.03
C SER A 24 -5.51 9.65 2.94
N TYR A 25 -4.48 9.11 3.54
CA TYR A 25 -3.12 9.61 3.42
C TYR A 25 -2.13 8.47 3.23
N ILE A 26 -1.06 8.75 2.52
CA ILE A 26 0.06 7.82 2.35
C ILE A 26 1.16 8.20 3.31
N LEU A 27 1.62 7.24 4.11
CA LEU A 27 2.79 7.40 4.94
C LEU A 27 4.06 7.23 4.08
N VAL A 28 4.88 8.25 4.02
CA VAL A 28 6.18 8.23 3.33
C VAL A 28 7.25 7.77 4.31
N PRO A 29 8.06 6.71 3.99
CA PRO A 29 9.11 6.25 4.88
C PRO A 29 10.17 7.30 5.15
N ARG A 30 10.69 7.33 6.37
CA ARG A 30 11.73 8.28 6.80
C ARG A 30 13.03 8.20 6.00
N GLY A 31 13.31 7.05 5.38
CA GLY A 31 14.51 6.86 4.57
C GLY A 31 14.45 7.47 3.17
N LEU A 32 13.28 8.00 2.75
CA LEU A 32 13.15 8.75 1.50
C LEU A 32 13.46 10.22 1.77
N ASP A 33 14.28 10.85 0.95
CA ASP A 33 14.46 12.30 0.97
C ASP A 33 13.25 12.99 0.29
N ALA A 34 12.13 13.02 1.02
CA ALA A 34 10.91 13.60 0.51
C ALA A 34 11.00 15.13 0.40
N ARG A 35 11.89 15.80 1.18
CA ARG A 35 12.11 17.24 1.03
C ARG A 35 12.69 17.55 -0.36
N ASP A 36 13.70 16.80 -0.78
CA ASP A 36 14.29 16.96 -2.09
C ASP A 36 13.32 16.51 -3.20
N PHE A 37 12.58 15.39 -2.98
CA PHE A 37 11.57 14.92 -3.94
C PHE A 37 10.50 15.99 -4.22
N PHE A 38 9.96 16.62 -3.19
CA PHE A 38 8.93 17.66 -3.33
C PHE A 38 9.51 19.07 -3.53
N GLY A 39 10.83 19.25 -3.51
CA GLY A 39 11.47 20.56 -3.68
C GLY A 39 11.20 21.52 -2.54
N LEU A 40 11.05 21.03 -1.31
CA LEU A 40 10.82 21.84 -0.11
C LEU A 40 12.12 22.50 0.34
N ALA A 41 12.36 23.76 -0.07
CA ALA A 41 13.49 24.53 0.40
C ALA A 41 13.37 24.89 1.89
N SER A 42 12.16 25.18 2.35
CA SER A 42 11.83 25.47 3.75
C SER A 42 10.37 25.12 4.05
N GLY A 43 10.05 24.91 5.34
CA GLY A 43 8.69 24.57 5.76
C GLY A 43 8.42 23.06 5.78
N ASN A 44 7.20 22.72 6.21
CA ASN A 44 6.78 21.33 6.43
C ASN A 44 5.59 20.92 5.56
N ARG A 45 5.12 21.80 4.65
CA ARG A 45 3.92 21.57 3.84
C ARG A 45 4.08 22.10 2.42
N MET A 46 3.57 21.34 1.46
CA MET A 46 3.51 21.73 0.06
C MET A 46 2.23 21.20 -0.58
N PHE A 47 1.55 22.02 -1.37
CA PHE A 47 0.49 21.60 -2.29
C PHE A 47 1.07 21.43 -3.68
N PHE A 48 0.64 20.41 -4.39
CA PHE A 48 1.08 20.14 -5.75
C PHE A 48 -0.02 19.43 -6.54
N ASP A 49 -0.07 19.66 -7.84
CA ASP A 49 -0.98 19.00 -8.75
C ASP A 49 -0.30 17.77 -9.34
N ALA A 50 -0.89 16.59 -9.11
CA ALA A 50 -0.45 15.33 -9.70
C ALA A 50 -1.37 14.95 -10.86
N ILE A 51 -0.82 14.83 -12.06
CA ILE A 51 -1.55 14.56 -13.29
C ILE A 51 -1.61 13.04 -13.50
N ASP A 52 -2.81 12.50 -13.71
CA ASP A 52 -2.96 11.16 -14.25
C ASP A 52 -2.70 11.20 -15.75
N PRO A 53 -1.62 10.60 -16.26
CA PRO A 53 -1.26 10.69 -17.66
C PRO A 53 -2.23 9.95 -18.60
N THR A 54 -3.05 9.03 -18.05
CA THR A 54 -4.03 8.26 -18.82
C THR A 54 -5.26 9.08 -19.17
N THR A 55 -5.73 9.91 -18.23
CA THR A 55 -6.94 10.70 -18.37
C THR A 55 -6.68 12.20 -18.50
N ASN A 56 -5.45 12.62 -18.30
CA ASN A 56 -5.03 14.03 -18.20
C ASN A 56 -5.74 14.81 -17.08
N ARG A 57 -6.32 14.10 -16.11
CA ARG A 57 -6.97 14.71 -14.94
C ARG A 57 -5.93 15.05 -13.88
N SER A 58 -6.07 16.24 -13.30
CA SER A 58 -5.22 16.71 -12.21
C SER A 58 -5.87 16.47 -10.85
N TYR A 59 -5.07 16.05 -9.88
CA TYR A 59 -5.45 15.86 -8.47
C TYR A 59 -4.57 16.75 -7.61
N ASN A 60 -5.20 17.67 -6.87
CA ASN A 60 -4.49 18.52 -5.93
C ASN A 60 -4.16 17.72 -4.68
N LEU A 61 -2.88 17.47 -4.44
CA LEU A 61 -2.37 16.71 -3.31
C LEU A 61 -1.59 17.62 -2.36
N ARG A 62 -1.44 17.17 -1.11
CA ARG A 62 -0.68 17.87 -0.08
C ARG A 62 0.36 16.95 0.54
N PHE A 63 1.63 17.30 0.41
CA PHE A 63 2.70 16.74 1.22
C PHE A 63 2.86 17.52 2.52
N GLU A 64 3.07 16.82 3.63
CA GLU A 64 3.27 17.45 4.93
C GLU A 64 4.20 16.60 5.81
N ILE A 65 5.10 17.28 6.54
CA ILE A 65 5.86 16.71 7.65
C ILE A 65 5.13 17.12 8.93
N THR A 66 4.59 16.13 9.65
CA THR A 66 3.81 16.34 10.87
C THR A 66 4.72 16.74 12.05
N GLY A 67 4.11 17.21 13.15
CA GLY A 67 4.85 17.53 14.37
C GLY A 67 5.61 16.34 15.00
N THR A 68 5.22 15.09 14.65
CA THR A 68 5.92 13.85 15.03
C THR A 68 6.99 13.42 14.02
N ASN A 69 7.35 14.29 13.07
CA ASN A 69 8.27 14.00 11.95
C ASN A 69 7.81 12.88 11.02
N GLU A 70 6.52 12.57 10.98
CA GLU A 70 5.97 11.70 9.95
C GLU A 70 5.76 12.48 8.66
N GLN A 71 6.14 11.86 7.56
CA GLN A 71 5.97 12.42 6.23
C GLN A 71 4.72 11.80 5.61
N ARG A 72 3.77 12.64 5.20
CA ARG A 72 2.46 12.18 4.71
C ARG A 72 2.06 12.89 3.43
N ILE A 73 1.41 12.16 2.52
CA ILE A 73 0.73 12.72 1.35
C ILE A 73 -0.77 12.58 1.60
N TYR A 74 -1.49 13.68 1.59
CA TYR A 74 -2.92 13.77 1.84
C TYR A 74 -3.71 14.05 0.56
N MET A 75 -5.03 13.99 0.67
CA MET A 75 -6.01 14.35 -0.36
C MET A 75 -6.10 13.35 -1.54
N LEU A 76 -5.64 12.11 -1.31
CA LEU A 76 -5.69 11.03 -2.31
C LEU A 76 -7.09 10.44 -2.53
N GLY A 77 -8.07 10.76 -1.67
CA GLY A 77 -9.39 10.13 -1.69
C GLY A 77 -10.13 10.27 -3.04
N ALA A 78 -9.98 11.41 -3.73
CA ALA A 78 -10.58 11.58 -5.05
C ALA A 78 -9.94 10.64 -6.08
N PHE A 79 -8.61 10.54 -6.09
CA PHE A 79 -7.88 9.64 -6.96
C PHE A 79 -8.23 8.17 -6.66
N CYS A 80 -8.27 7.78 -5.39
CA CYS A 80 -8.61 6.40 -4.99
C CYS A 80 -10.01 6.01 -5.46
N ARG A 81 -11.01 6.89 -5.28
CA ARG A 81 -12.38 6.64 -5.77
C ARG A 81 -12.45 6.56 -7.28
N ASP A 82 -11.85 7.51 -8.01
CA ASP A 82 -11.91 7.55 -9.47
C ASP A 82 -11.25 6.33 -10.12
N LYS A 83 -10.27 5.74 -9.46
CA LYS A 83 -9.49 4.60 -9.97
C LYS A 83 -9.86 3.28 -9.30
N ASN A 84 -10.88 3.29 -8.44
CA ASN A 84 -11.31 2.10 -7.67
C ASN A 84 -10.13 1.40 -7.00
N ILE A 85 -9.32 2.19 -6.26
CA ILE A 85 -8.11 1.69 -5.60
C ILE A 85 -8.48 1.07 -4.26
N HIS A 86 -8.00 -0.14 -4.04
CA HIS A 86 -8.21 -0.94 -2.84
C HIS A 86 -6.90 -1.24 -2.11
N ALA A 87 -7.00 -1.69 -0.86
CA ALA A 87 -5.87 -2.19 -0.10
C ALA A 87 -5.16 -3.33 -0.85
N GLY A 88 -3.84 -3.26 -0.98
CA GLY A 88 -3.03 -4.16 -1.81
C GLY A 88 -2.68 -3.61 -3.19
N ASP A 89 -3.41 -2.62 -3.68
CA ASP A 89 -3.08 -1.94 -4.93
C ASP A 89 -1.83 -1.07 -4.78
N THR A 90 -1.27 -0.66 -5.89
CA THR A 90 -0.02 0.10 -5.91
C THR A 90 -0.23 1.44 -6.61
N ILE A 91 0.37 2.49 -6.05
CA ILE A 91 0.51 3.78 -6.72
C ILE A 91 1.96 4.06 -7.07
N CYS A 92 2.15 4.87 -8.10
CA CYS A 92 3.43 5.45 -8.47
C CYS A 92 3.25 6.98 -8.59
N LEU A 93 3.97 7.73 -7.78
CA LEU A 93 4.09 9.17 -7.88
C LEU A 93 5.43 9.50 -8.54
N GLU A 94 5.37 10.20 -9.66
CA GLU A 94 6.56 10.64 -10.41
C GLU A 94 6.72 12.15 -10.32
N ARG A 95 7.93 12.60 -10.02
CA ARG A 95 8.39 13.98 -10.21
C ARG A 95 9.25 14.02 -11.45
N LEU A 96 8.82 14.76 -12.47
CA LEU A 96 9.57 15.00 -13.70
C LEU A 96 10.01 16.45 -13.74
N ALA A 97 11.31 16.69 -13.79
CA ALA A 97 11.90 17.99 -13.99
C ALA A 97 12.56 18.05 -15.39
N VAL A 98 12.13 19.00 -16.20
CA VAL A 98 12.70 19.27 -17.51
C VAL A 98 13.10 20.74 -17.56
N ASN A 99 14.40 21.04 -17.65
CA ASN A 99 14.93 22.40 -17.71
C ASN A 99 14.34 23.32 -16.61
N ASN A 100 14.26 22.84 -15.37
CA ASN A 100 13.69 23.50 -14.18
C ASN A 100 12.15 23.59 -14.13
N ASP A 101 11.43 23.18 -15.17
CA ASP A 101 9.98 22.98 -15.08
C ASP A 101 9.69 21.64 -14.39
N VAL A 102 8.93 21.66 -13.29
CA VAL A 102 8.63 20.47 -12.48
C VAL A 102 7.16 20.12 -12.62
N LYS A 103 6.90 18.87 -13.01
CA LYS A 103 5.54 18.30 -13.06
C LYS A 103 5.49 17.04 -12.22
N TYR A 104 4.32 16.80 -11.62
CA TYR A 104 4.05 15.56 -10.89
C TYR A 104 3.01 14.75 -11.66
N TYR A 105 3.25 13.43 -11.73
CA TYR A 105 2.33 12.47 -12.31
C TYR A 105 1.96 11.42 -11.28
N ILE A 106 0.71 10.95 -11.33
CA ILE A 106 0.23 9.88 -10.47
C ILE A 106 -0.34 8.75 -11.33
N ARG A 107 0.12 7.53 -11.07
CA ARG A 107 -0.32 6.30 -11.73
C ARG A 107 -0.72 5.28 -10.68
N HIS A 108 -1.45 4.26 -11.10
CA HIS A 108 -1.88 3.18 -10.24
C HIS A 108 -1.76 1.83 -10.97
N ARG A 109 -1.77 0.77 -10.18
CA ARG A 109 -1.95 -0.60 -10.64
C ARG A 109 -2.89 -1.30 -9.67
N ASN A 110 -4.05 -1.72 -10.19
CA ASN A 110 -5.04 -2.47 -9.46
C ASN A 110 -4.72 -3.97 -9.53
N PHE A 111 -5.01 -4.68 -8.44
CA PHE A 111 -4.90 -6.12 -8.33
C PHE A 111 -6.27 -6.69 -7.94
N ASN A 112 -7.10 -6.95 -8.95
CA ASN A 112 -8.53 -7.24 -8.77
C ASN A 112 -8.80 -8.48 -7.92
N ASN A 113 -7.94 -9.50 -8.01
CA ASN A 113 -8.06 -10.75 -7.25
C ASN A 113 -6.93 -10.91 -6.23
N ALA A 114 -6.54 -9.82 -5.58
CA ALA A 114 -5.53 -9.87 -4.52
C ALA A 114 -6.15 -9.60 -3.14
N VAL A 115 -5.67 -10.35 -2.15
CA VAL A 115 -6.06 -10.18 -0.75
C VAL A 115 -4.86 -9.66 0.04
N LEU A 116 -5.04 -8.54 0.73
CA LEU A 116 -4.04 -8.03 1.66
C LEU A 116 -4.31 -8.57 3.07
N LEU A 117 -3.33 -9.26 3.62
CA LEU A 117 -3.32 -9.75 4.99
C LEU A 117 -2.40 -8.88 5.84
N GLN A 118 -2.90 -8.35 6.95
CA GLN A 118 -2.09 -7.68 7.98
C GLN A 118 -1.80 -8.63 9.13
N LYS A 119 -0.52 -8.87 9.42
CA LYS A 119 -0.11 -9.72 10.55
C LYS A 119 -0.13 -8.93 11.86
N ILE A 120 -0.85 -9.44 12.86
CA ILE A 120 -0.96 -8.86 14.20
C ILE A 120 -0.87 -9.98 15.23
N LYS A 121 0.15 -9.96 16.08
CA LYS A 121 0.37 -10.95 17.14
C LYS A 121 0.33 -12.41 16.64
N GLY A 122 0.89 -12.66 15.44
CA GLY A 122 0.96 -13.99 14.83
C GLY A 122 -0.29 -14.46 14.10
N ASN A 123 -1.38 -13.69 14.15
CA ASN A 123 -2.60 -13.91 13.37
C ASN A 123 -2.72 -12.87 12.25
N TYR A 124 -3.73 -12.99 11.40
CA TYR A 124 -3.95 -12.12 10.26
C TYR A 124 -5.33 -11.47 10.32
N VAL A 125 -5.40 -10.22 9.87
CA VAL A 125 -6.63 -9.53 9.53
C VAL A 125 -6.66 -9.38 8.02
N ILE A 126 -7.82 -9.65 7.42
CA ILE A 126 -8.04 -9.42 5.99
C ILE A 126 -8.35 -7.94 5.82
N GLU A 127 -7.47 -7.22 5.13
CA GLU A 127 -7.61 -5.78 4.87
C GLU A 127 -8.54 -5.48 3.67
N ARG A 128 -8.75 -6.48 2.80
CA ARG A 128 -9.65 -6.39 1.64
C ARG A 128 -10.68 -7.52 1.69
N ASN A 129 -11.91 -7.18 2.03
CA ASN A 129 -12.97 -8.16 2.32
C ASN A 129 -13.73 -8.67 1.09
N ASP A 130 -13.78 -7.93 0.00
CA ASP A 130 -14.52 -8.28 -1.22
C ASP A 130 -14.04 -9.60 -1.86
N VAL A 131 -12.72 -9.84 -1.86
CA VAL A 131 -12.10 -11.08 -2.35
C VAL A 131 -11.83 -12.06 -1.21
N GLY A 132 -11.37 -11.55 -0.07
CA GLY A 132 -10.88 -12.36 1.06
C GLY A 132 -11.94 -13.24 1.72
N ALA A 133 -13.20 -12.79 1.76
CA ALA A 133 -14.29 -13.53 2.39
C ALA A 133 -14.51 -14.91 1.72
N ASN A 134 -14.30 -15.01 0.41
CA ASN A 134 -14.48 -16.25 -0.34
C ASN A 134 -13.35 -17.28 -0.13
N LEU A 135 -12.25 -16.86 0.48
CA LEU A 135 -11.07 -17.69 0.71
C LEU A 135 -11.06 -18.36 2.09
N ILE A 136 -11.96 -17.92 2.99
CA ILE A 136 -12.01 -18.43 4.36
C ILE A 136 -12.43 -19.90 4.36
N GLY A 137 -11.62 -20.75 5.01
CA GLY A 137 -11.84 -22.18 5.12
C GLY A 137 -11.57 -23.00 3.83
N GLN A 138 -11.12 -22.34 2.76
CA GLN A 138 -10.79 -23.01 1.51
C GLN A 138 -9.28 -23.22 1.38
N PRO A 139 -8.81 -24.35 0.80
CA PRO A 139 -7.40 -24.52 0.46
C PRO A 139 -7.02 -23.60 -0.69
N ILE A 140 -5.95 -22.84 -0.51
CA ILE A 140 -5.42 -21.87 -1.48
C ILE A 140 -4.02 -22.33 -1.89
N ASN A 141 -3.85 -22.68 -3.15
CA ASN A 141 -2.54 -23.06 -3.70
C ASN A 141 -1.80 -21.80 -4.16
N LEU A 142 -0.61 -21.57 -3.63
CA LEU A 142 0.21 -20.37 -3.88
C LEU A 142 1.69 -20.75 -4.00
N SER A 143 2.43 -20.00 -4.80
CA SER A 143 3.89 -20.10 -4.83
C SER A 143 4.51 -18.95 -4.00
N TYR A 144 5.51 -19.28 -3.20
CA TYR A 144 6.29 -18.31 -2.42
C TYR A 144 7.77 -18.64 -2.46
N ASN A 145 8.61 -17.73 -2.97
CA ASN A 145 10.05 -17.92 -3.12
C ASN A 145 10.41 -19.23 -3.87
N GLY A 146 9.62 -19.60 -4.88
CA GLY A 146 9.82 -20.81 -5.68
C GLY A 146 9.36 -22.12 -5.01
N MET A 147 8.68 -22.04 -3.87
CA MET A 147 8.06 -23.19 -3.19
C MET A 147 6.55 -23.13 -3.37
N ASP A 148 5.94 -24.25 -3.66
CA ASP A 148 4.48 -24.38 -3.69
C ASP A 148 3.96 -24.58 -2.27
N LEU A 149 2.98 -23.81 -1.88
CA LEU A 149 2.35 -23.84 -0.57
C LEU A 149 0.83 -24.01 -0.75
N GLU A 150 0.22 -24.81 0.09
CA GLU A 150 -1.22 -24.81 0.27
C GLU A 150 -1.56 -24.14 1.59
N LEU A 151 -2.32 -23.05 1.52
CA LEU A 151 -2.69 -22.19 2.63
C LEU A 151 -4.18 -22.29 2.90
N THR A 152 -4.57 -22.34 4.18
CA THR A 152 -5.97 -22.21 4.62
C THR A 152 -6.08 -21.08 5.64
N LEU A 153 -7.03 -20.15 5.43
CA LEU A 153 -7.39 -19.10 6.37
C LEU A 153 -8.54 -19.59 7.25
N THR A 154 -8.31 -19.75 8.55
CA THR A 154 -9.31 -20.22 9.51
C THR A 154 -9.65 -19.10 10.48
N TYR A 155 -10.94 -18.78 10.62
CA TYR A 155 -11.40 -17.83 11.62
C TYR A 155 -10.96 -18.25 13.03
N LYS A 156 -10.44 -17.32 13.78
CA LYS A 156 -9.99 -17.55 15.14
C LYS A 156 -10.86 -16.84 16.18
N GLU A 157 -10.91 -15.52 16.09
CA GLU A 157 -11.60 -14.69 17.09
C GLU A 157 -11.89 -13.30 16.54
N ARG A 158 -12.77 -12.56 17.19
CA ARG A 158 -12.97 -11.14 16.97
C ARG A 158 -12.24 -10.35 18.05
N GLY A 159 -11.56 -9.28 17.68
CA GLY A 159 -10.75 -8.51 18.62
C GLY A 159 -10.22 -7.21 18.04
N LYS A 160 -9.40 -6.53 18.82
CA LYS A 160 -8.83 -5.23 18.46
C LYS A 160 -7.40 -5.36 17.91
N LYS A 161 -7.10 -4.62 16.84
CA LYS A 161 -5.72 -4.48 16.34
C LYS A 161 -4.82 -3.76 17.35
N ARG A 162 -5.38 -2.75 18.04
CA ARG A 162 -4.71 -1.95 19.06
C ARG A 162 -5.63 -1.76 20.26
N ASN A 163 -5.07 -1.77 21.46
CA ASN A 163 -5.85 -1.67 22.69
C ASN A 163 -6.58 -0.31 22.85
N ASP A 164 -6.03 0.74 22.22
CA ASP A 164 -6.54 2.12 22.25
C ASP A 164 -7.55 2.43 21.12
N SER A 165 -7.81 1.48 20.22
CA SER A 165 -8.83 1.62 19.17
C SER A 165 -10.18 1.04 19.61
N PRO A 166 -11.30 1.70 19.28
CA PRO A 166 -12.63 1.12 19.46
C PRO A 166 -12.94 0.01 18.45
N ASP A 167 -12.23 -0.02 17.32
CA ASP A 167 -12.55 -0.88 16.17
C ASP A 167 -12.17 -2.34 16.44
N GLU A 168 -13.09 -3.24 16.12
CA GLU A 168 -12.90 -4.69 16.20
C GLU A 168 -12.81 -5.29 14.81
N PHE A 169 -11.96 -6.31 14.69
CA PHE A 169 -11.67 -7.02 13.44
C PHE A 169 -11.75 -8.52 13.66
N ASP A 170 -12.06 -9.25 12.61
CA ASP A 170 -11.97 -10.69 12.60
C ASP A 170 -10.52 -11.12 12.35
N PHE A 171 -9.99 -11.95 13.25
CA PHE A 171 -8.66 -12.51 13.17
C PHE A 171 -8.70 -13.92 12.62
N TYR A 172 -7.73 -14.24 11.78
CA TYR A 172 -7.58 -15.52 11.11
C TYR A 172 -6.21 -16.14 11.40
N GLU A 173 -6.17 -17.43 11.54
CA GLU A 173 -4.93 -18.20 11.42
C GLU A 173 -4.71 -18.55 9.96
N ALA A 174 -3.47 -18.42 9.50
CA ALA A 174 -3.05 -18.80 8.16
C ALA A 174 -2.18 -20.06 8.27
N ASN A 175 -2.79 -21.22 8.06
CA ASN A 175 -2.19 -22.52 8.27
C ASN A 175 -1.76 -23.13 6.93
N LEU A 176 -0.55 -23.68 6.89
CA LEU A 176 -0.03 -24.41 5.74
C LEU A 176 -0.35 -25.91 5.88
N SER A 177 -0.54 -26.61 4.77
CA SER A 177 -0.75 -28.06 4.76
C SER A 177 0.40 -28.86 5.39
N SER A 178 1.60 -28.26 5.48
CA SER A 178 2.74 -28.82 6.21
C SER A 178 2.58 -28.82 7.73
N GLY A 179 1.52 -28.20 8.28
CA GLY A 179 1.32 -28.02 9.72
C GLY A 179 2.00 -26.78 10.31
N GLN A 180 2.75 -26.02 9.52
CA GLN A 180 3.34 -24.73 9.90
C GLN A 180 2.32 -23.60 9.69
N LYS A 181 2.56 -22.43 10.33
CA LYS A 181 1.81 -21.22 10.05
C LYS A 181 2.53 -20.36 9.00
N LEU A 182 1.78 -19.61 8.22
CA LEU A 182 2.35 -18.64 7.29
C LEU A 182 3.29 -17.64 8.02
N SER A 183 2.99 -17.28 9.27
CA SER A 183 3.82 -16.40 10.11
C SER A 183 5.22 -16.98 10.42
N ASP A 184 5.41 -18.28 10.30
CA ASP A 184 6.70 -18.96 10.56
C ASP A 184 7.61 -18.85 9.33
N VAL A 185 7.03 -18.85 8.13
CA VAL A 185 7.77 -18.79 6.85
C VAL A 185 7.85 -17.38 6.28
N ASN A 186 6.91 -16.50 6.63
CA ASN A 186 6.88 -15.09 6.21
C ASN A 186 6.83 -14.17 7.43
N ARG A 187 7.86 -13.32 7.58
CA ARG A 187 7.99 -12.39 8.71
C ARG A 187 7.43 -10.99 8.44
N ASP A 188 6.99 -10.71 7.22
CA ASP A 188 6.48 -9.39 6.84
C ASP A 188 5.19 -9.06 7.61
N SER A 189 5.00 -7.77 7.92
CA SER A 189 3.78 -7.29 8.59
C SER A 189 2.55 -7.33 7.69
N TYR A 190 2.78 -7.28 6.39
CA TYR A 190 1.74 -7.36 5.36
C TYR A 190 2.13 -8.39 4.31
N VAL A 191 1.15 -9.15 3.85
CA VAL A 191 1.31 -10.17 2.81
C VAL A 191 0.20 -10.01 1.79
N ILE A 192 0.53 -10.08 0.51
CA ILE A 192 -0.45 -10.05 -0.57
C ILE A 192 -0.59 -11.46 -1.13
N LEU A 193 -1.80 -12.03 -1.04
CA LEU A 193 -2.17 -13.24 -1.76
C LEU A 193 -2.71 -12.82 -3.13
N ASP A 194 -1.94 -13.05 -4.18
CA ASP A 194 -2.32 -12.71 -5.55
C ASP A 194 -2.93 -13.94 -6.22
N MET A 195 -4.26 -13.93 -6.36
CA MET A 195 -5.02 -15.06 -6.87
C MET A 195 -4.97 -15.18 -8.41
N ASP A 196 -4.59 -14.09 -9.11
CA ASP A 196 -4.42 -14.14 -10.56
C ASP A 196 -3.13 -14.89 -10.95
N THR A 197 -2.07 -14.68 -10.18
CA THR A 197 -0.77 -15.30 -10.41
C THR A 197 -0.51 -16.51 -9.52
N HIS A 198 -1.40 -16.81 -8.59
CA HIS A 198 -1.23 -17.83 -7.56
C HIS A 198 0.09 -17.68 -6.79
N THR A 199 0.41 -16.46 -6.36
CA THR A 199 1.67 -16.16 -5.64
C THR A 199 1.43 -15.38 -4.36
N ILE A 200 2.31 -15.60 -3.39
CA ILE A 200 2.46 -14.70 -2.24
C ILE A 200 3.45 -13.62 -2.62
N ARG A 201 2.98 -12.37 -2.69
CA ARG A 201 3.81 -11.20 -2.97
C ARG A 201 4.12 -10.42 -1.70
N LYS A 202 5.31 -9.85 -1.65
CA LYS A 202 5.66 -8.87 -0.62
C LYS A 202 4.79 -7.63 -0.78
N PHE A 203 4.30 -7.12 0.32
CA PHE A 203 3.75 -5.77 0.37
C PHE A 203 4.88 -4.81 0.01
N GLY A 204 4.72 -4.09 -1.09
CA GLY A 204 5.79 -3.26 -1.65
C GLY A 204 6.23 -2.20 -0.67
N GLN A 205 7.49 -2.26 -0.27
CA GLN A 205 8.13 -1.12 0.38
C GLN A 205 8.22 0.02 -0.63
N THR A 206 8.08 1.23 -0.14
CA THR A 206 8.35 2.43 -0.92
C THR A 206 9.74 2.35 -1.53
N LYS A 207 9.79 2.45 -2.86
CA LYS A 207 11.04 2.52 -3.61
C LYS A 207 11.10 3.84 -4.34
N GLU A 208 12.24 4.53 -4.24
CA GLU A 208 12.57 5.65 -5.08
C GLU A 208 13.48 5.19 -6.21
N TYR A 209 13.14 5.60 -7.42
CA TYR A 209 13.97 5.43 -8.61
C TYR A 209 14.28 6.81 -9.17
N ARG A 210 15.52 7.03 -9.59
CA ARG A 210 15.94 8.29 -10.19
C ARG A 210 16.63 8.02 -11.51
N ILE A 211 16.17 8.70 -12.57
CA ILE A 211 16.78 8.69 -13.90
C ILE A 211 17.20 10.12 -14.20
N LYS A 212 18.47 10.31 -14.53
CA LYS A 212 19.01 11.57 -15.03
C LYS A 212 19.49 11.37 -16.45
N GLN A 213 19.10 12.30 -17.33
CA GLN A 213 19.60 12.40 -18.70
C GLN A 213 20.09 13.82 -18.92
N ASP A 214 21.29 13.96 -19.43
CA ASP A 214 21.94 15.24 -19.76
C ASP A 214 21.29 15.95 -20.97
#